data_df9e813181f4153569a42f71c1fc699c
#
_entry.id   df9e813181f4153569a42f71c1fc699c
#
_cell.length_a   1.000
_cell.length_b   1.000
_cell.length_c   1.000
_cell.angle_alpha   90.00
_cell.angle_beta   90.00
_cell.angle_gamma   90.00
#
_symmetry.space_group_name_H-M   'P 1'
#
loop_
_entity.id
_entity.type
_entity.pdbx_description
1 polymer ?
#
loop_
_entity_poly.entity_id
_entity_poly.type
_entity_poly.pdbx_seq_one_letter_code
_entity_poly.pdbx_strand_id
1 'polypeptide(L)'
;MIMKFLLSIMIVAAGVFVFSSCTKQLDQSPAYGLNSEVIYSNPSNYIGVLAKLYSGLSMTGLQGPAGQADIAGIDEGFSAYVRVLWNLQELPTDEAVCGWNDPGVPALNKMQWNAEDGWVKGMYYRIYYQITLCNEFIFQSRDESLDNRGFSDGDKAMIQTYRNEARFLRALSYYHAM
;
A
#
# COMPACT_ATOMS: atom_id res chain seq x y z
N MET A 1 -49.05 -22.29 33.36
CA MET A 1 -47.62 -22.68 33.23
C MET A 1 -47.19 -22.80 31.77
N ILE A 2 -47.94 -23.42 30.90
CA ILE A 2 -47.69 -23.62 29.47
C ILE A 2 -47.56 -22.29 28.69
N MET A 3 -48.42 -21.29 28.98
CA MET A 3 -48.43 -19.99 28.30
C MET A 3 -47.16 -19.16 28.55
N LYS A 4 -46.60 -19.23 29.78
CA LYS A 4 -45.31 -18.56 30.06
C LYS A 4 -44.15 -19.24 29.39
N PHE A 5 -44.18 -20.56 29.22
CA PHE A 5 -43.18 -21.34 28.52
C PHE A 5 -43.19 -21.06 27.01
N LEU A 6 -44.38 -20.99 26.41
CA LEU A 6 -44.55 -20.61 25.00
C LEU A 6 -44.07 -19.17 24.71
N LEU A 7 -44.34 -18.23 25.63
CA LEU A 7 -43.87 -16.86 25.50
C LEU A 7 -42.34 -16.75 25.57
N SER A 8 -41.71 -17.53 26.46
CA SER A 8 -40.24 -17.57 26.54
C SER A 8 -39.60 -18.14 25.28
N ILE A 9 -40.18 -19.19 24.68
CA ILE A 9 -39.69 -19.75 23.41
C ILE A 9 -39.83 -18.76 22.27
N MET A 10 -40.92 -17.99 22.21
CA MET A 10 -41.15 -16.98 21.19
C MET A 10 -40.16 -15.81 21.31
N ILE A 11 -39.79 -15.39 22.51
CA ILE A 11 -38.77 -14.35 22.75
C ILE A 11 -37.37 -14.83 22.33
N VAL A 12 -37.01 -16.08 22.62
CA VAL A 12 -35.74 -16.64 22.24
C VAL A 12 -35.67 -16.80 20.72
N ALA A 13 -36.74 -17.28 20.06
CA ALA A 13 -36.80 -17.40 18.60
C ALA A 13 -36.71 -16.03 17.90
N ALA A 14 -37.39 -15.00 18.44
CA ALA A 14 -37.27 -13.64 17.91
C ALA A 14 -35.85 -13.07 18.07
N GLY A 15 -35.15 -13.38 19.17
CA GLY A 15 -33.76 -12.95 19.39
C GLY A 15 -32.77 -13.54 18.41
N VAL A 16 -32.98 -14.77 17.94
CA VAL A 16 -32.09 -15.42 16.97
C VAL A 16 -32.18 -14.78 15.57
N PHE A 17 -33.35 -14.26 15.19
CA PHE A 17 -33.52 -13.59 13.89
C PHE A 17 -32.90 -12.19 13.81
N VAL A 18 -32.57 -11.55 14.90
CA VAL A 18 -32.00 -10.18 14.91
C VAL A 18 -30.48 -10.19 14.62
N PHE A 19 -29.82 -11.32 14.78
CA PHE A 19 -28.37 -11.45 14.52
C PHE A 19 -27.99 -11.88 13.09
N SER A 20 -28.97 -12.02 12.19
CA SER A 20 -28.69 -12.20 10.76
C SER A 20 -28.35 -10.84 10.15
N SER A 21 -27.20 -10.28 10.53
CA SER A 21 -26.63 -9.08 9.91
C SER A 21 -26.20 -9.41 8.50
N CYS A 22 -26.78 -8.78 7.50
CA CYS A 22 -26.37 -8.86 6.10
C CYS A 22 -25.03 -8.17 5.91
N THR A 23 -23.92 -8.87 6.18
CA THR A 23 -22.55 -8.35 5.95
C THR A 23 -22.24 -8.20 4.45
N LYS A 24 -22.97 -8.87 3.57
CA LYS A 24 -22.79 -8.80 2.10
C LYS A 24 -22.97 -7.40 1.50
N GLN A 25 -23.65 -6.48 2.18
CA GLN A 25 -23.81 -5.10 1.70
C GLN A 25 -22.65 -4.18 2.11
N LEU A 26 -21.72 -4.64 2.96
CA LEU A 26 -20.55 -3.88 3.38
C LEU A 26 -19.40 -4.03 2.37
N ASP A 27 -19.35 -5.14 1.62
CA ASP A 27 -18.38 -5.40 0.57
C ASP A 27 -18.90 -4.87 -0.78
N GLN A 28 -19.05 -3.55 -0.88
CA GLN A 28 -19.41 -2.93 -2.16
C GLN A 28 -18.13 -2.61 -2.94
N SER A 29 -17.96 -3.27 -4.07
CA SER A 29 -16.98 -2.84 -5.07
C SER A 29 -17.35 -1.44 -5.57
N PRO A 30 -16.39 -0.52 -5.77
CA PRO A 30 -16.67 0.79 -6.34
C PRO A 30 -17.45 0.65 -7.64
N ALA A 31 -18.60 1.33 -7.76
CA ALA A 31 -19.45 1.28 -8.94
C ALA A 31 -18.78 1.88 -10.19
N TYR A 32 -17.77 2.69 -9.99
CA TYR A 32 -16.98 3.35 -11.03
C TYR A 32 -15.50 3.31 -10.67
N GLY A 33 -14.65 3.01 -11.65
CA GLY A 33 -13.19 3.01 -11.52
C GLY A 33 -12.55 1.63 -11.62
N LEU A 34 -11.23 1.62 -11.66
CA LEU A 34 -10.42 0.41 -11.68
C LEU A 34 -10.25 -0.09 -10.24
N ASN A 35 -10.80 -1.26 -9.94
CA ASN A 35 -10.54 -1.98 -8.71
C ASN A 35 -9.54 -3.13 -8.95
N SER A 36 -9.02 -3.73 -7.90
CA SER A 36 -8.07 -4.84 -7.99
C SER A 36 -8.61 -6.00 -8.84
N GLU A 37 -9.90 -6.34 -8.70
CA GLU A 37 -10.51 -7.42 -9.45
C GLU A 37 -10.48 -7.17 -10.97
N VAL A 38 -10.85 -5.97 -11.41
CA VAL A 38 -10.83 -5.56 -12.82
C VAL A 38 -9.39 -5.48 -13.34
N ILE A 39 -8.47 -4.88 -12.59
CA ILE A 39 -7.07 -4.72 -13.01
C ILE A 39 -6.42 -6.09 -13.22
N TYR A 40 -6.55 -6.97 -12.24
CA TYR A 40 -5.88 -8.28 -12.26
C TYR A 40 -6.64 -9.37 -13.05
N SER A 41 -7.79 -9.05 -13.64
CA SER A 41 -8.52 -9.98 -14.54
C SER A 41 -7.83 -10.20 -15.89
N ASN A 42 -6.94 -9.30 -16.30
CA ASN A 42 -6.22 -9.39 -17.57
C ASN A 42 -4.70 -9.55 -17.31
N PRO A 43 -4.05 -10.62 -17.82
CA PRO A 43 -2.63 -10.87 -17.61
C PRO A 43 -1.75 -9.73 -18.13
N SER A 44 -2.17 -9.02 -19.18
CA SER A 44 -1.42 -7.88 -19.73
C SER A 44 -1.32 -6.68 -18.79
N ASN A 45 -2.19 -6.59 -17.78
CA ASN A 45 -2.17 -5.46 -16.85
C ASN A 45 -1.09 -5.60 -15.76
N TYR A 46 -0.59 -6.84 -15.52
CA TYR A 46 0.40 -7.07 -14.46
C TYR A 46 1.69 -6.28 -14.67
N ILE A 47 2.14 -6.12 -15.91
CA ILE A 47 3.33 -5.30 -16.20
C ILE A 47 3.11 -3.82 -15.83
N GLY A 48 1.91 -3.30 -16.03
CA GLY A 48 1.55 -1.92 -15.64
C GLY A 48 1.55 -1.73 -14.13
N VAL A 49 1.05 -2.72 -13.39
CA VAL A 49 1.09 -2.69 -11.92
C VAL A 49 2.52 -2.85 -11.40
N LEU A 50 3.34 -3.72 -12.00
CA LEU A 50 4.77 -3.82 -11.67
C LEU A 50 5.49 -2.49 -11.93
N ALA A 51 5.23 -1.84 -13.07
CA ALA A 51 5.77 -0.51 -13.37
C ALA A 51 5.39 0.53 -12.29
N LYS A 52 4.17 0.43 -11.70
CA LYS A 52 3.77 1.27 -10.55
C LYS A 52 4.63 1.00 -9.33
N LEU A 53 5.03 -0.25 -9.06
CA LEU A 53 5.93 -0.57 -7.94
C LEU A 53 7.30 0.09 -8.13
N TYR A 54 7.86 0.05 -9.33
CA TYR A 54 9.13 0.74 -9.63
C TYR A 54 8.99 2.26 -9.57
N SER A 55 7.92 2.81 -10.14
CA SER A 55 7.69 4.26 -10.12
C SER A 55 7.51 4.81 -8.70
N GLY A 56 7.03 4.00 -7.76
CA GLY A 56 6.90 4.36 -6.34
C GLY A 56 8.22 4.75 -5.66
N LEU A 57 9.37 4.38 -6.24
CA LEU A 57 10.68 4.81 -5.74
C LEU A 57 10.99 6.27 -6.10
N SER A 58 10.40 6.82 -7.16
CA SER A 58 10.73 8.16 -7.66
C SER A 58 9.54 9.13 -7.74
N MET A 59 8.32 8.61 -7.83
CA MET A 59 7.12 9.43 -7.98
C MET A 59 6.34 9.54 -6.68
N THR A 60 5.65 10.68 -6.51
CA THR A 60 4.88 11.01 -5.32
C THR A 60 3.39 11.15 -5.59
N GLY A 61 2.98 10.90 -6.84
CA GLY A 61 1.58 11.01 -7.26
C GLY A 61 1.43 10.80 -8.76
N LEU A 62 0.21 11.03 -9.26
CA LEU A 62 -0.15 10.76 -10.66
C LEU A 62 0.31 11.86 -11.63
N GLN A 63 0.49 13.09 -11.15
CA GLN A 63 0.72 14.27 -12.00
C GLN A 63 2.02 15.01 -11.68
N GLY A 64 2.99 14.35 -11.11
CA GLY A 64 4.27 14.94 -10.75
C GLY A 64 4.29 15.54 -9.34
N PRO A 65 5.33 16.34 -9.01
CA PRO A 65 5.65 16.71 -7.63
C PRO A 65 4.65 17.64 -6.95
N ALA A 66 3.78 18.30 -7.71
CA ALA A 66 2.78 19.24 -7.20
C ALA A 66 1.40 18.97 -7.80
N GLY A 67 1.00 17.73 -7.80
CA GLY A 67 -0.29 17.28 -8.34
C GLY A 67 -1.16 16.62 -7.29
N GLN A 68 -1.62 15.43 -7.59
CA GLN A 68 -2.39 14.59 -6.67
C GLN A 68 -1.44 13.64 -5.93
N ALA A 69 -1.17 13.94 -4.67
CA ALA A 69 -0.35 13.09 -3.81
C ALA A 69 -0.93 11.68 -3.71
N ASP A 70 -0.08 10.67 -3.75
CA ASP A 70 -0.47 9.25 -3.56
C ASP A 70 -0.57 8.85 -2.09
N ILE A 71 0.02 9.63 -1.18
CA ILE A 71 -0.05 9.44 0.26
C ILE A 71 -0.56 10.72 0.91
N ALA A 72 -1.71 10.64 1.58
CA ALA A 72 -2.26 11.77 2.31
C ALA A 72 -1.41 12.13 3.55
N GLY A 73 -1.25 13.42 3.83
CA GLY A 73 -0.60 13.91 5.05
C GLY A 73 0.91 14.05 4.97
N ILE A 74 1.53 13.77 3.81
CA ILE A 74 2.92 14.12 3.54
C ILE A 74 3.00 15.01 2.29
N ASP A 75 4.01 15.87 2.26
CA ASP A 75 4.22 16.79 1.14
C ASP A 75 4.79 16.04 -0.07
N GLU A 76 4.08 16.05 -1.20
CA GLU A 76 4.50 15.41 -2.43
C GLU A 76 5.72 16.08 -3.06
N GLY A 77 5.98 17.35 -2.77
CA GLY A 77 7.09 18.11 -3.36
C GLY A 77 8.47 17.60 -2.96
N PHE A 78 8.60 17.02 -1.77
CA PHE A 78 9.90 16.50 -1.30
C PHE A 78 9.91 15.00 -1.03
N SER A 79 8.76 14.36 -0.85
CA SER A 79 8.64 13.03 -0.26
C SER A 79 8.85 11.86 -1.22
N ALA A 80 9.47 12.05 -2.40
CA ALA A 80 9.83 10.92 -3.25
C ALA A 80 10.79 9.97 -2.50
N TYR A 81 10.53 8.67 -2.58
CA TYR A 81 11.20 7.63 -1.80
C TYR A 81 12.73 7.76 -1.81
N VAL A 82 13.33 7.72 -3.01
CA VAL A 82 14.80 7.79 -3.15
C VAL A 82 15.35 9.13 -2.68
N ARG A 83 14.62 10.23 -2.89
CA ARG A 83 15.04 11.55 -2.42
C ARG A 83 15.07 11.62 -0.90
N VAL A 84 14.01 11.17 -0.24
CA VAL A 84 13.95 11.18 1.23
C VAL A 84 14.99 10.25 1.82
N LEU A 85 15.14 9.04 1.26
CA LEU A 85 16.16 8.08 1.67
C LEU A 85 17.55 8.70 1.60
N TRP A 86 17.91 9.30 0.46
CA TRP A 86 19.21 9.96 0.28
C TRP A 86 19.44 11.06 1.30
N ASN A 87 18.45 11.96 1.49
CA ASN A 87 18.59 13.05 2.45
C ASN A 87 18.79 12.56 3.89
N LEU A 88 18.10 11.49 4.29
CA LEU A 88 18.21 10.93 5.63
C LEU A 88 19.53 10.17 5.85
N GLN A 89 20.15 9.65 4.81
CA GLN A 89 21.41 8.93 4.91
C GLN A 89 22.63 9.83 4.75
N GLU A 90 22.57 10.81 3.85
CA GLU A 90 23.76 11.62 3.51
C GLU A 90 23.87 12.93 4.32
N LEU A 91 22.76 13.63 4.56
CA LEU A 91 22.81 14.91 5.25
C LEU A 91 23.21 14.83 6.74
N PRO A 92 23.03 13.73 7.47
CA PRO A 92 23.60 13.55 8.80
C PRO A 92 25.09 13.23 8.83
N THR A 93 25.74 13.10 7.67
CA THR A 93 27.17 12.83 7.56
C THR A 93 27.95 14.11 7.27
N ASP A 94 29.28 14.01 7.18
CA ASP A 94 30.18 15.09 6.78
C ASP A 94 30.41 15.13 5.25
N GLU A 95 29.79 14.22 4.48
CA GLU A 95 29.97 14.12 3.05
C GLU A 95 29.15 15.15 2.26
N ALA A 96 27.98 15.54 2.78
CA ALA A 96 27.07 16.44 2.09
C ALA A 96 26.37 17.43 3.05
N VAL A 97 26.24 18.66 2.57
CA VAL A 97 25.46 19.72 3.25
C VAL A 97 24.45 20.30 2.28
N CYS A 98 23.19 20.34 2.66
CA CYS A 98 22.16 21.04 1.93
C CYS A 98 22.05 22.49 2.42
N GLY A 99 22.28 23.45 1.54
CA GLY A 99 22.21 24.89 1.87
C GLY A 99 20.78 25.45 1.91
N TRP A 100 19.75 24.63 1.69
CA TRP A 100 18.35 25.05 1.78
C TRP A 100 17.91 25.21 3.24
N ASN A 101 17.05 26.15 3.48
CA ASN A 101 16.53 26.43 4.82
C ASN A 101 15.09 25.92 4.98
N ASP A 102 14.72 24.87 4.22
CA ASP A 102 13.42 24.25 4.34
C ASP A 102 13.26 23.54 5.71
N PRO A 103 12.04 23.47 6.24
CA PRO A 103 11.80 22.80 7.51
C PRO A 103 12.38 21.39 7.56
N GLY A 104 13.15 21.09 8.60
CA GLY A 104 13.82 19.81 8.82
C GLY A 104 15.21 19.68 8.19
N VAL A 105 15.52 20.34 7.06
CA VAL A 105 16.84 20.22 6.40
C VAL A 105 18.01 20.65 7.29
N PRO A 106 17.98 21.81 7.95
CA PRO A 106 19.06 22.19 8.87
C PRO A 106 19.20 21.24 10.09
N ALA A 107 18.10 20.59 10.48
CA ALA A 107 18.12 19.65 11.59
C ALA A 107 18.82 18.33 11.22
N LEU A 108 18.68 17.87 9.96
CA LEU A 108 19.40 16.70 9.45
C LEU A 108 20.91 16.92 9.51
N ASN A 109 21.42 18.04 9.01
CA ASN A 109 22.85 18.37 9.07
C ASN A 109 23.41 18.46 10.49
N LYS A 110 22.56 18.74 11.48
CA LYS A 110 22.94 18.86 12.91
C LYS A 110 22.65 17.60 13.72
N MET A 111 22.14 16.55 13.09
CA MET A 111 21.63 15.34 13.77
C MET A 111 20.59 15.65 14.87
N GLN A 112 19.68 16.59 14.61
CA GLN A 112 18.68 17.11 15.57
C GLN A 112 17.25 16.84 15.08
N TRP A 113 16.95 15.63 14.65
CA TRP A 113 15.60 15.24 14.24
C TRP A 113 14.91 14.42 15.34
N ASN A 114 13.61 14.25 15.21
CA ASN A 114 12.78 13.36 16.02
C ASN A 114 11.73 12.66 15.15
N ALA A 115 10.89 11.81 15.74
CA ALA A 115 9.88 11.03 15.03
C ALA A 115 8.81 11.89 14.36
N GLU A 116 8.61 13.14 14.77
CA GLU A 116 7.64 14.07 14.17
C GLU A 116 8.22 14.88 13.00
N ASP A 117 9.52 14.76 12.74
CA ASP A 117 10.17 15.43 11.62
C ASP A 117 9.56 14.98 10.30
N GLY A 118 9.27 15.93 9.41
CA GLY A 118 8.60 15.67 8.13
C GLY A 118 9.37 14.72 7.21
N TRP A 119 10.72 14.75 7.25
CA TRP A 119 11.56 13.85 6.46
C TRP A 119 11.52 12.43 7.00
N VAL A 120 11.59 12.26 8.34
CA VAL A 120 11.51 10.95 8.99
C VAL A 120 10.13 10.32 8.77
N LYS A 121 9.05 11.08 8.99
CA LYS A 121 7.68 10.64 8.71
C LYS A 121 7.47 10.33 7.23
N GLY A 122 7.99 11.18 6.36
CA GLY A 122 7.93 10.96 4.91
C GLY A 122 8.53 9.62 4.51
N MET A 123 9.73 9.29 5.03
CA MET A 123 10.38 8.01 4.75
C MET A 123 9.59 6.82 5.30
N TYR A 124 9.12 6.92 6.54
CA TYR A 124 8.28 5.89 7.16
C TYR A 124 7.06 5.57 6.29
N TYR A 125 6.29 6.58 5.89
CA TYR A 125 5.11 6.37 5.05
C TYR A 125 5.46 5.81 3.67
N ARG A 126 6.54 6.27 3.04
CA ARG A 126 6.99 5.75 1.74
C ARG A 126 7.37 4.28 1.80
N ILE A 127 8.13 3.87 2.81
CA ILE A 127 8.52 2.47 3.00
C ILE A 127 7.29 1.58 3.12
N TYR A 128 6.38 1.89 4.05
CA TYR A 128 5.23 1.03 4.32
C TYR A 128 4.17 1.06 3.21
N TYR A 129 4.03 2.19 2.53
CA TYR A 129 3.21 2.27 1.31
C TYR A 129 3.75 1.37 0.21
N GLN A 130 5.06 1.42 -0.04
CA GLN A 130 5.72 0.55 -1.03
C GLN A 130 5.57 -0.94 -0.68
N ILE A 131 5.77 -1.30 0.60
CA ILE A 131 5.56 -2.67 1.08
C ILE A 131 4.11 -3.11 0.86
N THR A 132 3.13 -2.25 1.13
CA THR A 132 1.71 -2.55 0.94
C THR A 132 1.38 -2.82 -0.52
N LEU A 133 1.87 -1.99 -1.44
CA LEU A 133 1.68 -2.20 -2.89
C LEU A 133 2.33 -3.52 -3.35
N CYS A 134 3.53 -3.82 -2.88
CA CYS A 134 4.20 -5.08 -3.18
C CYS A 134 3.44 -6.29 -2.62
N ASN A 135 2.88 -6.19 -1.41
CA ASN A 135 2.08 -7.25 -0.81
C ASN A 135 0.83 -7.54 -1.62
N GLU A 136 0.11 -6.50 -2.07
CA GLU A 136 -1.06 -6.65 -2.94
C GLU A 136 -0.69 -7.35 -4.25
N PHE A 137 0.38 -6.90 -4.92
CA PHE A 137 0.84 -7.53 -6.16
C PHE A 137 1.21 -9.01 -5.96
N ILE A 138 1.96 -9.32 -4.89
CA ILE A 138 2.36 -10.69 -4.57
C ILE A 138 1.13 -11.56 -4.27
N PHE A 139 0.15 -11.02 -3.56
CA PHE A 139 -1.11 -11.70 -3.26
C PHE A 139 -1.89 -12.02 -4.54
N GLN A 140 -2.07 -11.04 -5.42
CA GLN A 140 -2.82 -11.18 -6.67
C GLN A 140 -2.11 -12.06 -7.71
N SER A 141 -0.79 -12.21 -7.61
CA SER A 141 0.03 -13.03 -8.51
C SER A 141 0.32 -14.45 -7.99
N ARG A 142 -0.33 -14.90 -6.90
CA ARG A 142 -0.19 -16.28 -6.40
C ARG A 142 -0.73 -17.28 -7.42
N ASP A 143 -0.18 -18.47 -7.44
CA ASP A 143 -0.56 -19.53 -8.38
C ASP A 143 -2.07 -19.81 -8.30
N GLU A 144 -2.62 -19.95 -7.09
CA GLU A 144 -4.06 -20.09 -6.86
C GLU A 144 -4.89 -18.95 -7.50
N SER A 145 -4.42 -17.71 -7.38
CA SER A 145 -5.13 -16.55 -7.95
C SER A 145 -5.09 -16.56 -9.48
N LEU A 146 -3.98 -17.00 -10.07
CA LEU A 146 -3.81 -17.11 -11.52
C LEU A 146 -4.62 -18.29 -12.09
N ASP A 147 -4.68 -19.42 -11.35
CA ASP A 147 -5.50 -20.59 -11.71
C ASP A 147 -6.99 -20.24 -11.70
N ASN A 148 -7.47 -19.58 -10.66
CA ASN A 148 -8.86 -19.15 -10.55
C ASN A 148 -9.29 -18.17 -11.67
N ARG A 149 -8.33 -17.42 -12.24
CA ARG A 149 -8.56 -16.53 -13.39
C ARG A 149 -8.47 -17.25 -14.74
N GLY A 150 -8.05 -18.51 -14.76
CA GLY A 150 -7.94 -19.30 -15.98
C GLY A 150 -6.84 -18.86 -16.94
N PHE A 151 -5.75 -18.30 -16.42
CA PHE A 151 -4.63 -17.84 -17.26
C PHE A 151 -3.85 -19.00 -17.87
N SER A 152 -3.28 -18.78 -19.05
CA SER A 152 -2.42 -19.75 -19.72
C SER A 152 -1.12 -19.98 -18.95
N ASP A 153 -0.46 -21.12 -19.17
CA ASP A 153 0.83 -21.42 -18.53
C ASP A 153 1.91 -20.41 -18.92
N GLY A 154 1.86 -19.85 -20.12
CA GLY A 154 2.76 -18.78 -20.56
C GLY A 154 2.56 -17.49 -19.79
N ASP A 155 1.30 -17.06 -19.58
CA ASP A 155 0.98 -15.89 -18.77
C ASP A 155 1.40 -16.08 -17.31
N LYS A 156 1.13 -17.27 -16.75
CA LYS A 156 1.54 -17.61 -15.39
C LYS A 156 3.04 -17.52 -15.20
N ALA A 157 3.84 -18.09 -16.11
CA ALA A 157 5.30 -18.04 -16.05
C ALA A 157 5.83 -16.61 -16.11
N MET A 158 5.26 -15.76 -16.96
CA MET A 158 5.60 -14.35 -17.05
C MET A 158 5.25 -13.61 -15.73
N ILE A 159 4.05 -13.79 -15.21
CA ILE A 159 3.60 -13.13 -13.97
C ILE A 159 4.42 -13.63 -12.77
N GLN A 160 4.85 -14.88 -12.73
CA GLN A 160 5.76 -15.39 -11.70
C GLN A 160 7.10 -14.66 -11.70
N THR A 161 7.63 -14.31 -12.87
CA THR A 161 8.83 -13.47 -12.97
C THR A 161 8.59 -12.09 -12.35
N TYR A 162 7.50 -11.43 -12.69
CA TYR A 162 7.11 -10.14 -12.10
C TYR A 162 6.88 -10.23 -10.58
N ARG A 163 6.33 -11.33 -10.09
CA ARG A 163 6.19 -11.58 -8.65
C ARG A 163 7.53 -11.62 -7.92
N ASN A 164 8.55 -12.17 -8.56
CA ASN A 164 9.90 -12.21 -7.98
C ASN A 164 10.52 -10.81 -7.90
N GLU A 165 10.29 -9.95 -8.90
CA GLU A 165 10.69 -8.54 -8.85
C GLU A 165 9.96 -7.79 -7.74
N ALA A 166 8.64 -7.99 -7.57
CA ALA A 166 7.89 -7.40 -6.48
C ALA A 166 8.39 -7.87 -5.10
N ARG A 167 8.81 -9.13 -4.96
CA ARG A 167 9.44 -9.65 -3.74
C ARG A 167 10.78 -8.97 -3.46
N PHE A 168 11.57 -8.71 -4.49
CA PHE A 168 12.82 -7.96 -4.36
C PHE A 168 12.57 -6.53 -3.89
N LEU A 169 11.65 -5.80 -4.51
CA LEU A 169 11.30 -4.42 -4.12
C LEU A 169 10.77 -4.35 -2.69
N ARG A 170 9.97 -5.35 -2.27
CA ARG A 170 9.52 -5.46 -0.89
C ARG A 170 10.67 -5.68 0.08
N ALA A 171 11.59 -6.59 -0.24
CA ALA A 171 12.76 -6.87 0.58
C ALA A 171 13.67 -5.64 0.71
N LEU A 172 13.87 -4.91 -0.40
CA LEU A 172 14.60 -3.64 -0.42
C LEU A 172 13.96 -2.60 0.52
N SER A 173 12.62 -2.49 0.49
CA SER A 173 11.90 -1.58 1.37
C SER A 173 12.02 -1.97 2.85
N TYR A 174 11.99 -3.26 3.18
CA TYR A 174 12.27 -3.74 4.54
C TYR A 174 13.71 -3.48 4.97
N TYR A 175 14.68 -3.62 4.06
CA TYR A 175 16.08 -3.27 4.33
C TYR A 175 16.24 -1.79 4.70
N HIS A 176 15.54 -0.89 3.99
CA HIS A 176 15.56 0.54 4.31
C HIS A 176 14.80 0.89 5.61
N ALA A 177 13.97 -0.01 6.12
CA ALA A 177 13.24 0.16 7.38
C ALA A 177 14.06 -0.18 8.63
N MET A 178 15.20 -0.86 8.46
CA MET A 178 16.13 -1.26 9.54
C MET A 178 17.14 -0.19 9.87
#